data_3c6e4c176ec103b0bd908d305d4e2619
#
_entry.id   3c6e4c176ec103b0bd908d305d4e2619
#
_cell.length_a   1.000
_cell.length_b   1.000
_cell.length_c   1.000
_cell.angle_alpha   90.00
_cell.angle_beta   90.00
_cell.angle_gamma   90.00
#
_symmetry.space_group_name_H-M   'P 1'
#
loop_
_entity.id
_entity.type
_entity.pdbx_description
1 polymer ?
#
loop_
_entity_poly.entity_id
_entity_poly.type
_entity_poly.pdbx_seq_one_letter_code
_entity_poly.pdbx_strand_id
1 'polypeptide(L)'
;MTRYAAPGTEGAIVSYQARYDHFIGGEYVPPARGQYFENPSPVNGQPFTEVARGTAEDVERALDAAHAAAPAWGRTSVTERSDILLKIADRMEAHLEPLAVAESWENGKPVRETLAADIPLAIDHFRYFAGAIRAQEGSLGEVDDDTVAYHFHEPLGVVAQIIPWNFPILMATWKLAPALAAGNAVVLKPAEQTPASIHYWLSLVADLLPPGVLNIVNGFGVEAGKPLASSPRVAKVAFTGETTTGRLIMQYASENITPVTLELGGKSPNIFFEDVWRADDDFRDKALEGFTMFALNQGEVCTCPSRALVQRGHYAEFMEAAVARTELIKTGHPLDTDTMIGAQASNDQLEKILSYLDIGRQEGAKVLTGGQRIEHDGELKGGYYVQPTIFEGDNRMRIFQEEIFGPVVSVTSFDDFDDAIKIANDTLYGLGAGVWTRDVNTAYRAGRAIQAGRVWTNCYHAYPAHAAFGGYKGSGIGRETHKMMLEHYQQTKNLLVSYSPRKLGFF
;
A
#
# COMPACT_ATOMS: atom_id res chain seq x y z
N MET A 1 2.64 -30.14 -2.53
CA MET A 1 2.34 -29.07 -3.51
C MET A 1 0.84 -28.96 -3.63
N THR A 2 0.28 -27.84 -3.26
CA THR A 2 -1.13 -27.54 -3.49
C THR A 2 -1.15 -26.38 -4.50
N ARG A 3 -1.86 -26.57 -5.59
CA ARG A 3 -2.08 -25.52 -6.56
C ARG A 3 -3.58 -25.27 -6.66
N TYR A 4 -3.97 -24.01 -6.51
CA TYR A 4 -5.35 -23.60 -6.74
C TYR A 4 -5.65 -23.57 -8.23
N ALA A 5 -6.87 -23.98 -8.60
CA ALA A 5 -7.33 -23.87 -9.96
C ALA A 5 -7.52 -22.39 -10.35
N ALA A 6 -7.22 -22.04 -11.59
CA ALA A 6 -7.43 -20.69 -12.10
C ALA A 6 -8.92 -20.30 -12.02
N PRO A 7 -9.25 -19.05 -11.67
CA PRO A 7 -10.63 -18.60 -11.60
C PRO A 7 -11.43 -18.90 -12.88
N GLY A 8 -12.65 -19.43 -12.71
CA GLY A 8 -13.52 -19.80 -13.82
C GLY A 8 -13.23 -21.16 -14.47
N THR A 9 -12.23 -21.92 -13.99
CA THR A 9 -11.96 -23.29 -14.46
C THR A 9 -12.54 -24.33 -13.51
N GLU A 10 -12.55 -25.61 -13.92
CA GLU A 10 -13.03 -26.71 -13.07
C GLU A 10 -12.23 -26.82 -11.78
N GLY A 11 -12.91 -26.90 -10.65
CA GLY A 11 -12.30 -26.94 -9.32
C GLY A 11 -11.88 -25.58 -8.74
N ALA A 12 -12.14 -24.48 -9.45
CA ALA A 12 -11.84 -23.14 -8.94
C ALA A 12 -12.74 -22.75 -7.77
N ILE A 13 -12.14 -22.14 -6.74
CA ILE A 13 -12.86 -21.58 -5.60
C ILE A 13 -13.26 -20.12 -5.82
N VAL A 14 -12.80 -19.50 -6.91
CA VAL A 14 -13.11 -18.13 -7.32
C VAL A 14 -13.68 -18.11 -8.72
N SER A 15 -14.69 -17.28 -8.91
CA SER A 15 -15.24 -16.95 -10.22
C SER A 15 -15.44 -15.45 -10.31
N TYR A 16 -14.93 -14.82 -11.35
CA TYR A 16 -15.21 -13.42 -11.66
C TYR A 16 -16.41 -13.28 -12.56
N GLN A 17 -17.09 -12.14 -12.47
CA GLN A 17 -18.12 -11.79 -13.43
C GLN A 17 -17.46 -11.49 -14.80
N ALA A 18 -18.20 -11.71 -15.88
CA ALA A 18 -17.73 -11.35 -17.22
C ALA A 18 -17.49 -9.83 -17.36
N ARG A 19 -18.22 -9.04 -16.54
CA ARG A 19 -18.15 -7.57 -16.55
C ARG A 19 -18.48 -7.00 -15.17
N TYR A 20 -17.76 -5.97 -14.75
CA TYR A 20 -18.04 -5.18 -13.55
C TYR A 20 -18.41 -3.74 -13.90
N ASP A 21 -19.55 -3.29 -13.41
CA ASP A 21 -19.98 -1.91 -13.41
C ASP A 21 -19.35 -1.11 -12.25
N HIS A 22 -19.66 0.18 -12.13
CA HIS A 22 -19.40 0.93 -10.91
C HIS A 22 -20.30 0.44 -9.79
N PHE A 23 -19.87 0.64 -8.53
CA PHE A 23 -20.75 0.40 -7.39
C PHE A 23 -21.08 1.74 -6.74
N ILE A 24 -22.31 2.20 -6.89
CA ILE A 24 -22.75 3.53 -6.47
C ILE A 24 -24.08 3.43 -5.75
N GLY A 25 -24.16 4.01 -4.53
CA GLY A 25 -25.42 4.04 -3.80
C GLY A 25 -25.92 2.67 -3.34
N GLY A 26 -25.06 1.67 -3.25
CA GLY A 26 -25.38 0.30 -2.85
C GLY A 26 -25.72 -0.63 -4.01
N GLU A 27 -25.61 -0.19 -5.26
CA GLU A 27 -25.97 -0.94 -6.46
C GLU A 27 -24.88 -0.86 -7.53
N TYR A 28 -24.83 -1.85 -8.41
CA TYR A 28 -24.00 -1.82 -9.62
C TYR A 28 -24.66 -0.94 -10.68
N VAL A 29 -23.91 0.08 -11.15
CA VAL A 29 -24.39 1.10 -12.09
C VAL A 29 -23.52 1.12 -13.32
N PRO A 30 -24.06 0.95 -14.54
CA PRO A 30 -23.28 1.05 -15.77
C PRO A 30 -22.59 2.41 -15.93
N PRO A 31 -21.41 2.45 -16.59
CA PRO A 31 -20.70 3.69 -16.83
C PRO A 31 -21.53 4.63 -17.70
N ALA A 32 -21.48 5.92 -17.40
CA ALA A 32 -22.27 6.96 -18.05
C ALA A 32 -22.15 6.97 -19.58
N ARG A 33 -20.96 6.62 -20.08
CA ARG A 33 -20.69 6.53 -21.53
C ARG A 33 -20.78 5.13 -22.09
N GLY A 34 -21.21 4.13 -21.31
CA GLY A 34 -21.33 2.74 -21.77
C GLY A 34 -19.99 2.11 -22.19
N GLN A 35 -18.86 2.64 -21.74
CA GLN A 35 -17.53 2.16 -22.12
C GLN A 35 -16.94 1.27 -21.03
N TYR A 36 -16.20 0.25 -21.45
CA TYR A 36 -15.51 -0.71 -20.60
C TYR A 36 -14.08 -0.89 -21.10
N PHE A 37 -13.22 -1.43 -20.26
CA PHE A 37 -11.87 -1.84 -20.62
C PHE A 37 -11.62 -3.27 -20.15
N GLU A 38 -10.77 -3.97 -20.87
CA GLU A 38 -10.34 -5.33 -20.51
C GLU A 38 -9.40 -5.31 -19.32
N ASN A 39 -9.57 -6.28 -18.41
CA ASN A 39 -8.65 -6.52 -17.30
C ASN A 39 -7.91 -7.85 -17.55
N PRO A 40 -6.65 -7.81 -18.00
CA PRO A 40 -5.86 -9.03 -18.22
C PRO A 40 -5.26 -9.53 -16.91
N SER A 41 -5.18 -10.85 -16.74
CA SER A 41 -4.35 -11.44 -15.71
C SER A 41 -2.88 -11.38 -16.13
N PRO A 42 -1.98 -10.89 -15.27
CA PRO A 42 -0.54 -10.85 -15.56
C PRO A 42 0.08 -12.25 -15.63
N VAL A 43 -0.61 -13.27 -15.15
CA VAL A 43 -0.18 -14.67 -15.17
C VAL A 43 0.10 -15.16 -16.58
N ASN A 44 -0.74 -14.73 -17.55
CA ASN A 44 -0.66 -15.14 -18.94
C ASN A 44 -0.97 -14.01 -19.95
N GLY A 45 -1.20 -12.79 -19.47
CA GLY A 45 -1.54 -11.63 -20.30
C GLY A 45 -2.93 -11.67 -20.94
N GLN A 46 -3.81 -12.63 -20.57
CA GLN A 46 -5.12 -12.78 -21.16
C GLN A 46 -6.20 -12.05 -20.37
N PRO A 47 -7.13 -11.34 -21.04
CA PRO A 47 -8.29 -10.75 -20.39
C PRO A 47 -9.17 -11.84 -19.73
N PHE A 48 -9.59 -11.58 -18.49
CA PHE A 48 -10.50 -12.48 -17.76
C PHE A 48 -11.83 -11.81 -17.36
N THR A 49 -11.89 -10.49 -17.45
CA THR A 49 -13.11 -9.69 -17.20
C THR A 49 -13.02 -8.34 -17.90
N GLU A 50 -14.15 -7.65 -18.05
CA GLU A 50 -14.22 -6.23 -18.43
C GLU A 50 -14.64 -5.39 -17.23
N VAL A 51 -14.20 -4.15 -17.18
CA VAL A 51 -14.50 -3.22 -16.09
C VAL A 51 -14.95 -1.87 -16.63
N ALA A 52 -15.90 -1.24 -15.95
CA ALA A 52 -16.44 0.05 -16.33
C ALA A 52 -15.36 1.13 -16.46
N ARG A 53 -15.37 1.87 -17.59
CA ARG A 53 -14.50 3.02 -17.83
C ARG A 53 -15.19 4.29 -17.39
N GLY A 54 -14.93 4.67 -16.13
CA GLY A 54 -15.53 5.82 -15.49
C GLY A 54 -15.01 7.17 -16.01
N THR A 55 -15.87 8.16 -15.94
CA THR A 55 -15.61 9.53 -16.30
C THR A 55 -15.98 10.49 -15.16
N ALA A 56 -15.82 11.80 -15.36
CA ALA A 56 -16.25 12.81 -14.40
C ALA A 56 -17.74 12.69 -14.05
N GLU A 57 -18.60 12.27 -15.01
CA GLU A 57 -20.03 12.08 -14.76
C GLU A 57 -20.29 10.95 -13.76
N ASP A 58 -19.55 9.84 -13.85
CA ASP A 58 -19.67 8.73 -12.91
C ASP A 58 -19.15 9.12 -11.52
N VAL A 59 -18.10 9.94 -11.46
CA VAL A 59 -17.59 10.53 -10.21
C VAL A 59 -18.65 11.39 -9.54
N GLU A 60 -19.35 12.27 -10.30
CA GLU A 60 -20.41 13.10 -9.74
C GLU A 60 -21.59 12.26 -9.21
N ARG A 61 -21.99 11.19 -9.91
CA ARG A 61 -23.01 10.24 -9.41
C ARG A 61 -22.58 9.59 -8.08
N ALA A 62 -21.32 9.18 -7.97
CA ALA A 62 -20.80 8.58 -6.74
C ALA A 62 -20.73 9.61 -5.59
N LEU A 63 -20.37 10.86 -5.89
CA LEU A 63 -20.38 11.95 -4.91
C LEU A 63 -21.80 12.28 -4.45
N ASP A 64 -22.80 12.26 -5.35
CA ASP A 64 -24.22 12.43 -4.98
C ASP A 64 -24.67 11.38 -3.97
N ALA A 65 -24.37 10.11 -4.26
CA ALA A 65 -24.70 9.00 -3.34
C ALA A 65 -23.97 9.13 -2.00
N ALA A 66 -22.67 9.47 -2.02
CA ALA A 66 -21.87 9.64 -0.82
C ALA A 66 -22.39 10.80 0.05
N HIS A 67 -22.72 11.96 -0.55
CA HIS A 67 -23.28 13.11 0.17
C HIS A 67 -24.67 12.84 0.74
N ALA A 68 -25.47 12.03 0.07
CA ALA A 68 -26.76 11.60 0.60
C ALA A 68 -26.62 10.71 1.85
N ALA A 69 -25.61 9.83 1.88
CA ALA A 69 -25.36 8.90 2.97
C ALA A 69 -24.58 9.51 4.15
N ALA A 70 -23.64 10.41 3.90
CA ALA A 70 -22.69 10.91 4.90
C ALA A 70 -23.33 11.51 6.17
N PRO A 71 -24.43 12.32 6.10
CA PRO A 71 -25.03 12.88 7.31
C PRO A 71 -25.62 11.83 8.26
N ALA A 72 -26.21 10.76 7.73
CA ALA A 72 -26.77 9.68 8.54
C ALA A 72 -25.65 8.80 9.13
N TRP A 73 -24.68 8.42 8.29
CA TRP A 73 -23.52 7.62 8.69
C TRP A 73 -22.68 8.32 9.76
N GLY A 74 -22.39 9.60 9.59
CA GLY A 74 -21.61 10.39 10.55
C GLY A 74 -22.27 10.56 11.92
N ARG A 75 -23.60 10.34 12.03
CA ARG A 75 -24.36 10.38 13.30
C ARG A 75 -24.53 9.00 13.95
N THR A 76 -24.13 7.92 13.28
CA THR A 76 -24.15 6.58 13.91
C THR A 76 -23.24 6.57 15.13
N SER A 77 -23.55 5.73 16.11
CA SER A 77 -22.69 5.57 17.28
C SER A 77 -21.34 4.94 16.92
N VAL A 78 -20.30 5.24 17.70
CA VAL A 78 -18.99 4.57 17.54
C VAL A 78 -19.11 3.06 17.71
N THR A 79 -20.04 2.58 18.55
CA THR A 79 -20.32 1.16 18.75
C THR A 79 -20.84 0.53 17.45
N GLU A 80 -21.82 1.15 16.81
CA GLU A 80 -22.40 0.65 15.56
C GLU A 80 -21.35 0.57 14.44
N ARG A 81 -20.53 1.60 14.26
CA ARG A 81 -19.44 1.58 13.27
C ARG A 81 -18.40 0.52 13.60
N SER A 82 -17.99 0.40 14.86
CA SER A 82 -17.09 -0.65 15.34
C SER A 82 -17.62 -2.05 15.02
N ASP A 83 -18.89 -2.31 15.31
CA ASP A 83 -19.51 -3.61 15.09
C ASP A 83 -19.61 -3.97 13.60
N ILE A 84 -19.83 -2.97 12.74
CA ILE A 84 -19.82 -3.16 11.28
C ILE A 84 -18.40 -3.54 10.79
N LEU A 85 -17.35 -2.83 11.26
CA LEU A 85 -15.97 -3.16 10.88
C LEU A 85 -15.57 -4.57 11.36
N LEU A 86 -15.98 -4.97 12.56
CA LEU A 86 -15.74 -6.35 13.04
C LEU A 86 -16.44 -7.37 12.15
N LYS A 87 -17.70 -7.14 11.74
CA LYS A 87 -18.41 -8.02 10.81
C LYS A 87 -17.75 -8.11 9.44
N ILE A 88 -17.19 -7.00 8.93
CA ILE A 88 -16.40 -7.00 7.70
C ILE A 88 -15.18 -7.91 7.88
N ALA A 89 -14.40 -7.74 8.97
CA ALA A 89 -13.23 -8.55 9.27
C ALA A 89 -13.57 -10.04 9.39
N ASP A 90 -14.64 -10.39 10.11
CA ASP A 90 -15.08 -11.78 10.32
C ASP A 90 -15.51 -12.42 8.97
N ARG A 91 -16.19 -11.65 8.10
CA ARG A 91 -16.57 -12.15 6.77
C ARG A 91 -15.37 -12.34 5.86
N MET A 92 -14.38 -11.44 5.92
CA MET A 92 -13.11 -11.61 5.21
C MET A 92 -12.35 -12.85 5.70
N GLU A 93 -12.28 -13.07 7.01
CA GLU A 93 -11.61 -14.24 7.59
C GLU A 93 -12.29 -15.56 7.17
N ALA A 94 -13.63 -15.59 7.15
CA ALA A 94 -14.38 -16.74 6.65
C ALA A 94 -14.17 -17.04 5.15
N HIS A 95 -13.67 -16.07 4.38
CA HIS A 95 -13.39 -16.17 2.94
C HIS A 95 -11.92 -15.88 2.59
N LEU A 96 -11.00 -16.15 3.53
CA LEU A 96 -9.58 -15.83 3.37
C LEU A 96 -8.98 -16.47 2.11
N GLU A 97 -9.16 -17.77 1.89
CA GLU A 97 -8.62 -18.46 0.71
C GLU A 97 -9.18 -17.93 -0.61
N PRO A 98 -10.50 -17.76 -0.79
CA PRO A 98 -11.03 -17.15 -2.00
C PRO A 98 -10.53 -15.75 -2.27
N LEU A 99 -10.43 -14.89 -1.24
CA LEU A 99 -9.87 -13.54 -1.37
C LEU A 99 -8.40 -13.57 -1.80
N ALA A 100 -7.61 -14.47 -1.21
CA ALA A 100 -6.20 -14.64 -1.55
C ALA A 100 -6.00 -15.10 -2.99
N VAL A 101 -6.79 -16.06 -3.45
CA VAL A 101 -6.74 -16.57 -4.84
C VAL A 101 -7.19 -15.48 -5.82
N ALA A 102 -8.25 -14.73 -5.50
CA ALA A 102 -8.73 -13.64 -6.32
C ALA A 102 -7.63 -12.58 -6.50
N GLU A 103 -7.05 -12.09 -5.42
CA GLU A 103 -5.99 -11.09 -5.50
C GLU A 103 -4.77 -11.60 -6.27
N SER A 104 -4.33 -12.84 -6.01
CA SER A 104 -3.18 -13.43 -6.71
C SER A 104 -3.38 -13.57 -8.23
N TRP A 105 -4.57 -13.94 -8.66
CA TRP A 105 -4.86 -14.07 -10.09
C TRP A 105 -4.83 -12.75 -10.85
N GLU A 106 -5.38 -11.72 -10.25
CA GLU A 106 -5.47 -10.39 -10.86
C GLU A 106 -4.16 -9.62 -10.79
N ASN A 107 -3.44 -9.71 -9.67
CA ASN A 107 -2.22 -8.95 -9.44
C ASN A 107 -0.95 -9.68 -9.93
N GLY A 108 -0.96 -11.01 -9.95
CA GLY A 108 0.22 -11.82 -10.30
C GLY A 108 1.10 -12.23 -9.13
N LYS A 109 0.86 -11.75 -7.91
CA LYS A 109 1.63 -12.13 -6.71
C LYS A 109 1.39 -13.57 -6.27
N PRO A 110 2.36 -14.22 -5.59
CA PRO A 110 2.18 -15.59 -5.14
C PRO A 110 1.07 -15.73 -4.11
N VAL A 111 0.23 -16.74 -4.25
CA VAL A 111 -0.87 -17.03 -3.31
C VAL A 111 -0.38 -17.32 -1.90
N ARG A 112 0.86 -17.79 -1.73
CA ARG A 112 1.48 -17.95 -0.42
C ARG A 112 1.60 -16.64 0.35
N GLU A 113 1.81 -15.51 -0.34
CA GLU A 113 1.90 -14.18 0.27
C GLU A 113 0.51 -13.62 0.59
N THR A 114 -0.44 -13.75 -0.32
CA THR A 114 -1.81 -13.28 -0.06
C THR A 114 -2.48 -14.06 1.07
N LEU A 115 -2.22 -15.37 1.18
CA LEU A 115 -2.70 -16.22 2.29
C LEU A 115 -2.05 -15.89 3.64
N ALA A 116 -0.73 -15.63 3.65
CA ALA A 116 0.04 -15.49 4.89
C ALA A 116 0.16 -14.03 5.36
N ALA A 117 0.03 -13.05 4.47
CA ALA A 117 0.28 -11.65 4.77
C ALA A 117 -0.88 -10.73 4.35
N ASP A 118 -1.19 -10.59 3.07
CA ASP A 118 -2.05 -9.52 2.57
C ASP A 118 -3.46 -9.57 3.16
N ILE A 119 -4.15 -10.70 3.05
CA ILE A 119 -5.52 -10.84 3.55
C ILE A 119 -5.57 -10.86 5.08
N PRO A 120 -4.69 -11.59 5.82
CA PRO A 120 -4.63 -11.49 7.27
C PRO A 120 -4.36 -10.07 7.79
N LEU A 121 -3.47 -9.30 7.16
CA LEU A 121 -3.21 -7.91 7.52
C LEU A 121 -4.42 -7.01 7.26
N ALA A 122 -5.13 -7.20 6.14
CA ALA A 122 -6.35 -6.48 5.86
C ALA A 122 -7.43 -6.74 6.93
N ILE A 123 -7.60 -7.99 7.34
CA ILE A 123 -8.51 -8.38 8.43
C ILE A 123 -8.13 -7.70 9.75
N ASP A 124 -6.83 -7.75 10.12
CA ASP A 124 -6.31 -7.15 11.35
C ASP A 124 -6.52 -5.62 11.38
N HIS A 125 -6.38 -4.93 10.26
CA HIS A 125 -6.60 -3.48 10.18
C HIS A 125 -8.06 -3.09 10.42
N PHE A 126 -9.03 -3.84 9.89
CA PHE A 126 -10.44 -3.61 10.23
C PHE A 126 -10.71 -3.82 11.73
N ARG A 127 -10.17 -4.89 12.32
CA ARG A 127 -10.29 -5.16 13.76
C ARG A 127 -9.62 -4.09 14.60
N TYR A 128 -8.45 -3.63 14.19
CA TYR A 128 -7.73 -2.57 14.89
C TYR A 128 -8.53 -1.26 14.93
N PHE A 129 -9.04 -0.77 13.79
CA PHE A 129 -9.79 0.47 13.76
C PHE A 129 -11.17 0.36 14.40
N ALA A 130 -11.77 -0.82 14.42
CA ALA A 130 -12.96 -1.10 15.22
C ALA A 130 -12.71 -0.88 16.72
N GLY A 131 -11.55 -1.31 17.23
CA GLY A 131 -11.12 -1.05 18.60
C GLY A 131 -10.68 0.39 18.84
N ALA A 132 -9.88 0.93 17.92
CA ALA A 132 -9.29 2.28 18.05
C ALA A 132 -10.35 3.38 18.14
N ILE A 133 -11.40 3.30 17.33
CA ILE A 133 -12.49 4.31 17.37
C ILE A 133 -13.27 4.28 18.69
N ARG A 134 -13.42 3.11 19.31
CA ARG A 134 -14.09 2.99 20.62
C ARG A 134 -13.23 3.51 21.77
N ALA A 135 -11.91 3.49 21.59
CA ALA A 135 -10.95 4.00 22.59
C ALA A 135 -10.55 5.46 22.34
N GLN A 136 -11.06 6.09 21.28
CA GLN A 136 -10.79 7.49 21.00
C GLN A 136 -11.58 8.41 21.95
N GLU A 137 -10.86 9.30 22.59
CA GLU A 137 -11.42 10.29 23.51
C GLU A 137 -11.26 11.69 22.90
N GLY A 138 -12.20 12.58 23.24
CA GLY A 138 -12.00 14.02 23.10
C GLY A 138 -11.19 14.57 24.28
N SER A 139 -11.08 15.90 24.35
CA SER A 139 -10.46 16.53 25.50
C SER A 139 -11.34 17.62 26.11
N LEU A 140 -11.15 17.86 27.40
CA LEU A 140 -11.74 18.94 28.15
C LEU A 140 -10.64 19.70 28.88
N GLY A 141 -10.69 21.03 28.84
CA GLY A 141 -9.79 21.90 29.56
C GLY A 141 -10.55 23.02 30.25
N GLU A 142 -10.23 23.27 31.51
CA GLU A 142 -10.72 24.45 32.23
C GLU A 142 -9.91 25.67 31.77
N VAL A 143 -10.59 26.74 31.35
CA VAL A 143 -9.97 28.00 30.92
C VAL A 143 -9.82 28.94 32.08
N ASP A 144 -10.89 29.05 32.86
CA ASP A 144 -10.99 29.77 34.10
C ASP A 144 -12.14 29.17 34.97
N ASP A 145 -12.44 29.81 36.11
CA ASP A 145 -13.47 29.32 37.03
C ASP A 145 -14.89 29.23 36.44
N ASP A 146 -15.13 29.93 35.32
CA ASP A 146 -16.47 30.07 34.70
C ASP A 146 -16.48 29.61 33.24
N THR A 147 -15.38 29.03 32.69
CA THR A 147 -15.25 28.73 31.24
C THR A 147 -14.56 27.40 31.01
N VAL A 148 -15.16 26.57 30.17
CA VAL A 148 -14.65 25.23 29.78
C VAL A 148 -14.49 25.14 28.27
N ALA A 149 -13.37 24.59 27.83
CA ALA A 149 -13.09 24.25 26.44
C ALA A 149 -13.27 22.73 26.23
N TYR A 150 -14.15 22.36 25.31
CA TYR A 150 -14.31 20.99 24.84
C TYR A 150 -13.69 20.84 23.46
N HIS A 151 -13.09 19.68 23.18
CA HIS A 151 -12.61 19.31 21.85
C HIS A 151 -13.29 18.04 21.41
N PHE A 152 -13.99 18.11 20.29
CA PHE A 152 -14.71 17.01 19.67
C PHE A 152 -14.04 16.61 18.38
N HIS A 153 -14.01 15.31 18.08
CA HIS A 153 -13.64 14.77 16.79
C HIS A 153 -14.89 14.55 15.95
N GLU A 154 -14.96 15.25 14.81
CA GLU A 154 -16.09 15.13 13.88
C GLU A 154 -15.61 14.53 12.55
N PRO A 155 -16.42 13.67 11.88
CA PRO A 155 -16.08 13.19 10.54
C PRO A 155 -15.95 14.35 9.56
N LEU A 156 -15.10 14.19 8.54
CA LEU A 156 -14.93 15.17 7.47
C LEU A 156 -16.15 15.23 6.53
N GLY A 157 -16.85 14.10 6.36
CA GLY A 157 -18.00 13.96 5.48
C GLY A 157 -17.75 13.00 4.33
N VAL A 158 -17.50 13.50 3.11
CA VAL A 158 -17.19 12.67 1.95
C VAL A 158 -15.69 12.72 1.64
N VAL A 159 -15.05 11.55 1.57
CA VAL A 159 -13.62 11.43 1.30
C VAL A 159 -13.35 10.64 0.03
N ALA A 160 -12.36 11.07 -0.74
CA ALA A 160 -11.86 10.37 -1.91
C ALA A 160 -10.66 9.49 -1.54
N GLN A 161 -10.66 8.27 -2.05
CA GLN A 161 -9.57 7.32 -1.86
C GLN A 161 -9.16 6.77 -3.22
N ILE A 162 -7.87 6.89 -3.55
CA ILE A 162 -7.29 6.41 -4.80
C ILE A 162 -6.15 5.46 -4.42
N ILE A 163 -6.28 4.19 -4.79
CA ILE A 163 -5.40 3.12 -4.35
C ILE A 163 -4.58 2.54 -5.51
N PRO A 164 -3.38 2.01 -5.21
CA PRO A 164 -2.51 1.39 -6.20
C PRO A 164 -2.89 -0.07 -6.45
N TRP A 165 -2.17 -0.67 -7.39
CA TRP A 165 -2.37 -2.04 -7.85
C TRP A 165 -1.52 -3.10 -7.14
N ASN A 166 -0.52 -2.71 -6.33
CA ASN A 166 0.44 -3.68 -5.78
C ASN A 166 -0.05 -4.47 -4.56
N PHE A 167 -0.98 -3.93 -3.79
CA PHE A 167 -1.69 -4.58 -2.67
C PHE A 167 -3.16 -4.16 -2.68
N PRO A 168 -3.97 -4.63 -3.64
CA PRO A 168 -5.31 -4.09 -3.88
C PRO A 168 -6.19 -4.04 -2.64
N ILE A 169 -6.51 -5.20 -2.05
CA ILE A 169 -7.40 -5.32 -0.89
C ILE A 169 -6.78 -4.68 0.36
N LEU A 170 -5.47 -4.87 0.58
CA LEU A 170 -4.80 -4.31 1.74
C LEU A 170 -4.77 -2.78 1.69
N MET A 171 -4.47 -2.16 0.53
CA MET A 171 -4.46 -0.70 0.38
C MET A 171 -5.85 -0.08 0.43
N ALA A 172 -6.86 -0.80 -0.07
CA ALA A 172 -8.25 -0.42 0.16
C ALA A 172 -8.57 -0.41 1.66
N THR A 173 -8.21 -1.47 2.37
CA THR A 173 -8.47 -1.60 3.82
C THR A 173 -7.77 -0.53 4.65
N TRP A 174 -6.49 -0.22 4.36
CA TRP A 174 -5.75 0.82 5.09
C TRP A 174 -6.47 2.17 5.07
N LYS A 175 -7.17 2.46 3.99
CA LYS A 175 -7.91 3.71 3.82
C LYS A 175 -9.37 3.62 4.26
N LEU A 176 -10.04 2.51 3.94
CA LEU A 176 -11.47 2.31 4.27
C LEU A 176 -11.69 2.17 5.78
N ALA A 177 -10.88 1.34 6.46
CA ALA A 177 -11.10 1.05 7.87
C ALA A 177 -11.10 2.32 8.76
N PRO A 178 -10.08 3.21 8.72
CA PRO A 178 -10.10 4.45 9.49
C PRO A 178 -11.17 5.44 9.02
N ALA A 179 -11.43 5.54 7.72
CA ALA A 179 -12.44 6.46 7.18
C ALA A 179 -13.85 6.09 7.64
N LEU A 180 -14.21 4.82 7.53
CA LEU A 180 -15.50 4.29 7.97
C LEU A 180 -15.63 4.35 9.50
N ALA A 181 -14.59 4.00 10.26
CA ALA A 181 -14.55 4.13 11.71
C ALA A 181 -14.83 5.56 12.15
N ALA A 182 -14.22 6.54 11.50
CA ALA A 182 -14.41 7.96 11.79
C ALA A 182 -15.78 8.51 11.36
N GLY A 183 -16.58 7.76 10.60
CA GLY A 183 -17.94 8.15 10.19
C GLY A 183 -18.01 8.87 8.83
N ASN A 184 -17.01 8.70 7.95
CA ASN A 184 -17.02 9.28 6.61
C ASN A 184 -17.67 8.35 5.59
N ALA A 185 -18.33 8.91 4.59
CA ALA A 185 -18.68 8.22 3.36
C ALA A 185 -17.51 8.31 2.38
N VAL A 186 -17.33 7.27 1.56
CA VAL A 186 -16.14 7.08 0.74
C VAL A 186 -16.51 6.94 -0.73
N VAL A 187 -15.75 7.61 -1.60
CA VAL A 187 -15.63 7.30 -3.02
C VAL A 187 -14.24 6.74 -3.27
N LEU A 188 -14.16 5.44 -3.55
CA LEU A 188 -12.94 4.69 -3.80
C LEU A 188 -12.72 4.53 -5.31
N LYS A 189 -11.51 4.88 -5.79
CA LYS A 189 -11.06 4.53 -7.13
C LYS A 189 -9.94 3.48 -7.03
N PRO A 190 -10.19 2.21 -7.37
CA PRO A 190 -9.13 1.22 -7.50
C PRO A 190 -8.23 1.52 -8.70
N ALA A 191 -7.02 0.95 -8.70
CA ALA A 191 -6.17 0.98 -9.88
C ALA A 191 -6.82 0.24 -11.05
N GLU A 192 -6.61 0.71 -12.27
CA GLU A 192 -7.15 0.08 -13.47
C GLU A 192 -6.61 -1.34 -13.72
N GLN A 193 -5.45 -1.66 -13.15
CA GLN A 193 -4.86 -2.99 -13.26
C GLN A 193 -5.54 -4.03 -12.34
N THR A 194 -6.11 -3.58 -11.20
CA THR A 194 -6.59 -4.50 -10.16
C THR A 194 -7.95 -4.11 -9.55
N PRO A 195 -8.97 -3.85 -10.37
CA PRO A 195 -10.30 -3.52 -9.87
C PRO A 195 -11.15 -4.75 -9.51
N ALA A 196 -10.93 -5.91 -10.14
CA ALA A 196 -11.82 -7.05 -10.02
C ALA A 196 -11.73 -7.74 -8.65
N SER A 197 -10.56 -7.82 -8.04
CA SER A 197 -10.38 -8.34 -6.66
C SER A 197 -11.08 -7.44 -5.63
N ILE A 198 -11.11 -6.13 -5.85
CA ILE A 198 -11.88 -5.18 -5.04
C ILE A 198 -13.39 -5.45 -5.17
N HIS A 199 -13.88 -5.70 -6.38
CA HIS A 199 -15.29 -6.07 -6.58
C HIS A 199 -15.62 -7.45 -6.00
N TYR A 200 -14.69 -8.41 -6.05
CA TYR A 200 -14.85 -9.69 -5.39
C TYR A 200 -14.97 -9.52 -3.87
N TRP A 201 -14.06 -8.75 -3.24
CA TRP A 201 -14.16 -8.37 -1.83
C TRP A 201 -15.49 -7.66 -1.52
N LEU A 202 -15.88 -6.68 -2.35
CA LEU A 202 -17.12 -5.94 -2.18
C LEU A 202 -18.34 -6.86 -2.18
N SER A 203 -18.38 -7.87 -3.03
CA SER A 203 -19.49 -8.83 -3.10
C SER A 203 -19.72 -9.58 -1.78
N LEU A 204 -18.69 -9.68 -0.96
CA LEU A 204 -18.75 -10.31 0.37
C LEU A 204 -19.21 -9.35 1.48
N VAL A 205 -19.06 -8.04 1.32
CA VAL A 205 -19.24 -7.08 2.44
C VAL A 205 -20.24 -5.95 2.15
N ALA A 206 -20.70 -5.79 0.93
CA ALA A 206 -21.55 -4.67 0.53
C ALA A 206 -22.85 -4.56 1.34
N ASP A 207 -23.44 -5.68 1.72
CA ASP A 207 -24.67 -5.74 2.53
C ASP A 207 -24.50 -5.28 3.99
N LEU A 208 -23.27 -5.15 4.45
CA LEU A 208 -22.95 -4.69 5.82
C LEU A 208 -22.94 -3.16 5.94
N LEU A 209 -22.81 -2.45 4.82
CA LEU A 209 -22.73 -0.99 4.78
C LEU A 209 -24.04 -0.37 4.26
N PRO A 210 -24.54 0.71 4.86
CA PRO A 210 -25.66 1.44 4.29
C PRO A 210 -25.37 1.92 2.88
N PRO A 211 -26.39 1.95 1.97
CA PRO A 211 -26.23 2.44 0.61
C PRO A 211 -25.59 3.83 0.57
N GLY A 212 -24.59 4.01 -0.29
CA GLY A 212 -23.86 5.28 -0.48
C GLY A 212 -22.73 5.55 0.52
N VAL A 213 -22.57 4.77 1.58
CA VAL A 213 -21.43 4.90 2.53
C VAL A 213 -20.12 4.51 1.84
N LEU A 214 -20.14 3.49 1.01
CA LEU A 214 -19.05 3.11 0.13
C LEU A 214 -19.51 3.15 -1.32
N ASN A 215 -18.75 3.85 -2.16
CA ASN A 215 -18.95 3.91 -3.60
C ASN A 215 -17.63 3.60 -4.30
N ILE A 216 -17.66 2.83 -5.40
CA ILE A 216 -16.48 2.47 -6.19
C ILE A 216 -16.68 2.97 -7.61
N VAL A 217 -15.76 3.84 -8.06
CA VAL A 217 -15.69 4.32 -9.44
C VAL A 217 -14.44 3.75 -10.08
N ASN A 218 -14.62 2.84 -11.04
CA ASN A 218 -13.52 2.29 -11.82
C ASN A 218 -13.11 3.26 -12.94
N GLY A 219 -11.91 3.07 -13.50
CA GLY A 219 -11.45 3.84 -14.65
C GLY A 219 -10.02 4.34 -14.50
N PHE A 220 -9.57 5.07 -15.50
CA PHE A 220 -8.20 5.56 -15.59
C PHE A 220 -7.95 6.81 -14.74
N GLY A 221 -6.68 7.03 -14.39
CA GLY A 221 -6.27 8.13 -13.51
C GLY A 221 -6.72 9.52 -14.01
N VAL A 222 -6.57 9.79 -15.31
CA VAL A 222 -6.93 11.11 -15.90
C VAL A 222 -8.45 11.27 -16.03
N GLU A 223 -9.19 10.18 -16.28
CA GLU A 223 -10.62 10.22 -16.61
C GLU A 223 -11.53 10.19 -15.38
N ALA A 224 -11.16 9.43 -14.35
CA ALA A 224 -11.92 9.31 -13.10
C ALA A 224 -11.13 9.84 -11.88
N GLY A 225 -9.84 9.56 -11.79
CA GLY A 225 -9.00 9.97 -10.64
C GLY A 225 -8.83 11.47 -10.51
N LYS A 226 -8.51 12.18 -11.63
CA LYS A 226 -8.36 13.63 -11.64
C LYS A 226 -9.67 14.36 -11.27
N PRO A 227 -10.84 14.06 -11.90
CA PRO A 227 -12.11 14.67 -11.48
C PRO A 227 -12.42 14.44 -10.00
N LEU A 228 -12.15 13.23 -9.47
CA LEU A 228 -12.37 12.94 -8.07
C LEU A 228 -11.46 13.77 -7.15
N ALA A 229 -10.16 13.86 -7.48
CA ALA A 229 -9.18 14.58 -6.65
C ALA A 229 -9.33 16.13 -6.73
N SER A 230 -9.90 16.67 -7.82
CA SER A 230 -10.13 18.10 -8.00
C SER A 230 -11.55 18.56 -7.65
N SER A 231 -12.41 17.65 -7.17
CA SER A 231 -13.79 18.01 -6.85
C SER A 231 -13.88 18.85 -5.57
N PRO A 232 -14.57 20.02 -5.61
CA PRO A 232 -14.83 20.84 -4.43
C PRO A 232 -15.78 20.15 -3.42
N ARG A 233 -16.37 19.02 -3.81
CA ARG A 233 -17.29 18.23 -2.98
C ARG A 233 -16.57 17.20 -2.12
N VAL A 234 -15.24 17.09 -2.24
CA VAL A 234 -14.41 16.16 -1.50
C VAL A 234 -13.73 16.86 -0.32
N ALA A 235 -13.94 16.37 0.89
CA ALA A 235 -13.37 16.97 2.10
C ALA A 235 -11.89 16.51 2.35
N LYS A 236 -11.45 15.42 1.72
CA LYS A 236 -10.09 14.88 1.81
C LYS A 236 -9.80 13.97 0.65
N VAL A 237 -8.55 13.98 0.18
CA VAL A 237 -8.03 12.97 -0.75
C VAL A 237 -6.96 12.12 -0.05
N ALA A 238 -7.15 10.80 -0.03
CA ALA A 238 -6.13 9.84 0.38
C ALA A 238 -5.62 9.10 -0.87
N PHE A 239 -4.34 9.22 -1.15
CA PHE A 239 -3.70 8.64 -2.32
C PHE A 239 -2.52 7.76 -1.92
N THR A 240 -2.43 6.58 -2.53
CA THR A 240 -1.21 5.78 -2.56
C THR A 240 -0.85 5.45 -3.99
N GLY A 241 0.39 5.69 -4.39
CA GLY A 241 0.86 5.42 -5.73
C GLY A 241 2.24 6.02 -6.03
N GLU A 242 2.50 6.23 -7.29
CA GLU A 242 3.78 6.75 -7.81
C GLU A 242 3.95 8.23 -7.43
N THR A 243 5.19 8.65 -7.18
CA THR A 243 5.52 10.00 -6.66
C THR A 243 5.12 11.12 -7.62
N THR A 244 5.24 10.93 -8.94
CA THR A 244 4.83 11.94 -9.93
C THR A 244 3.32 12.13 -9.90
N THR A 245 2.55 11.05 -9.81
CA THR A 245 1.10 11.10 -9.67
C THR A 245 0.70 11.76 -8.34
N GLY A 246 1.42 11.48 -7.25
CA GLY A 246 1.19 12.14 -5.95
C GLY A 246 1.32 13.66 -6.02
N ARG A 247 2.32 14.18 -6.77
CA ARG A 247 2.46 15.62 -7.02
C ARG A 247 1.27 16.18 -7.78
N LEU A 248 0.75 15.46 -8.79
CA LEU A 248 -0.46 15.87 -9.53
C LEU A 248 -1.70 15.88 -8.61
N ILE A 249 -1.85 14.88 -7.75
CA ILE A 249 -2.95 14.83 -6.75
C ILE A 249 -2.90 16.06 -5.84
N MET A 250 -1.72 16.47 -5.34
CA MET A 250 -1.57 17.70 -4.56
C MET A 250 -2.01 18.94 -5.35
N GLN A 251 -1.60 19.04 -6.63
CA GLN A 251 -1.99 20.14 -7.49
C GLN A 251 -3.51 20.21 -7.68
N TYR A 252 -4.16 19.08 -7.94
CA TYR A 252 -5.62 19.02 -8.09
C TYR A 252 -6.35 19.38 -6.80
N ALA A 253 -5.92 18.85 -5.67
CA ALA A 253 -6.53 19.12 -4.37
C ALA A 253 -6.33 20.57 -3.91
N SER A 254 -5.23 21.21 -4.31
CA SER A 254 -4.89 22.58 -3.89
C SER A 254 -5.89 23.64 -4.39
N GLU A 255 -6.56 23.40 -5.51
CA GLU A 255 -7.57 24.32 -6.05
C GLU A 255 -8.73 24.57 -5.06
N ASN A 256 -9.02 23.58 -4.22
CA ASN A 256 -10.11 23.64 -3.22
C ASN A 256 -9.59 23.63 -1.77
N ILE A 257 -8.28 23.75 -1.57
CA ILE A 257 -7.63 23.63 -0.25
C ILE A 257 -7.96 22.28 0.43
N THR A 258 -8.20 21.24 -0.37
CA THR A 258 -8.56 19.92 0.10
C THR A 258 -7.34 19.24 0.75
N PRO A 259 -7.39 18.81 2.02
CA PRO A 259 -6.31 18.09 2.66
C PRO A 259 -5.97 16.78 1.94
N VAL A 260 -4.68 16.45 1.87
CA VAL A 260 -4.20 15.20 1.27
C VAL A 260 -3.40 14.37 2.26
N THR A 261 -3.51 13.05 2.18
CA THR A 261 -2.49 12.12 2.66
C THR A 261 -1.94 11.38 1.46
N LEU A 262 -0.62 11.28 1.39
CA LEU A 262 0.10 10.71 0.26
C LEU A 262 1.06 9.64 0.76
N GLU A 263 0.92 8.42 0.27
CA GLU A 263 1.89 7.35 0.40
C GLU A 263 2.49 7.09 -0.98
N LEU A 264 3.77 7.39 -1.12
CA LEU A 264 4.43 7.46 -2.42
C LEU A 264 5.59 6.47 -2.49
N GLY A 265 6.40 6.61 -3.54
CA GLY A 265 7.51 5.72 -3.81
C GLY A 265 8.64 5.74 -2.77
N GLY A 266 9.52 4.77 -2.88
CA GLY A 266 10.68 4.61 -2.02
C GLY A 266 11.91 4.10 -2.76
N LYS A 267 13.08 4.28 -2.14
CA LYS A 267 14.34 3.66 -2.52
C LYS A 267 15.06 3.22 -1.24
N SER A 268 14.41 2.30 -0.55
CA SER A 268 14.73 1.96 0.83
C SER A 268 16.11 1.32 0.97
N PRO A 269 16.99 1.86 1.83
CA PRO A 269 18.26 1.21 2.13
C PRO A 269 18.05 0.03 3.08
N ASN A 270 18.81 -1.05 2.88
CA ASN A 270 18.88 -2.23 3.73
C ASN A 270 20.36 -2.42 4.13
N ILE A 271 20.70 -2.15 5.37
CA ILE A 271 22.08 -1.99 5.84
C ILE A 271 22.51 -3.23 6.60
N PHE A 272 23.62 -3.84 6.20
CA PHE A 272 24.18 -5.05 6.81
C PHE A 272 25.56 -4.75 7.40
N PHE A 273 25.64 -4.65 8.74
CA PHE A 273 26.89 -4.46 9.46
C PHE A 273 27.69 -5.76 9.57
N GLU A 274 29.03 -5.67 9.67
CA GLU A 274 29.93 -6.84 9.64
C GLU A 274 29.71 -7.82 10.79
N ASP A 275 29.14 -7.38 11.90
CA ASP A 275 28.87 -8.22 13.06
C ASP A 275 27.76 -9.27 12.80
N VAL A 276 26.97 -9.11 11.74
CA VAL A 276 26.05 -10.15 11.23
C VAL A 276 26.82 -11.43 10.90
N TRP A 277 28.03 -11.30 10.39
CA TRP A 277 28.90 -12.43 9.95
C TRP A 277 29.75 -13.05 11.06
N ARG A 278 29.65 -12.53 12.30
CA ARG A 278 30.48 -12.97 13.44
C ARG A 278 30.26 -14.45 13.82
N ALA A 279 29.08 -15.01 13.57
CA ALA A 279 28.73 -16.39 13.83
C ALA A 279 27.90 -16.98 12.68
N ASP A 280 28.07 -18.27 12.44
CA ASP A 280 27.26 -19.05 11.51
C ASP A 280 26.07 -19.66 12.28
N ASP A 281 25.00 -18.89 12.35
CA ASP A 281 23.82 -19.17 13.17
C ASP A 281 22.52 -18.68 12.49
N ASP A 282 21.38 -18.94 13.10
CA ASP A 282 20.06 -18.55 12.63
C ASP A 282 19.94 -17.04 12.37
N PHE A 283 20.68 -16.21 13.10
CA PHE A 283 20.64 -14.76 12.88
C PHE A 283 21.31 -14.36 11.56
N ARG A 284 22.43 -14.98 11.22
CA ARG A 284 23.10 -14.79 9.93
C ARG A 284 22.19 -15.26 8.77
N ASP A 285 21.56 -16.43 8.92
CA ASP A 285 20.60 -16.95 7.93
C ASP A 285 19.40 -16.01 7.77
N LYS A 286 18.86 -15.50 8.88
CA LYS A 286 17.78 -14.51 8.90
C LYS A 286 18.17 -13.20 8.20
N ALA A 287 19.40 -12.74 8.35
CA ALA A 287 19.88 -11.52 7.67
C ALA A 287 20.01 -11.75 6.14
N LEU A 288 20.44 -12.94 5.70
CA LEU A 288 20.44 -13.32 4.29
C LEU A 288 19.02 -13.42 3.73
N GLU A 289 18.06 -13.93 4.50
CA GLU A 289 16.64 -13.88 4.14
C GLU A 289 16.17 -12.42 4.04
N GLY A 290 16.57 -11.58 4.98
CA GLY A 290 16.30 -10.12 4.96
C GLY A 290 16.88 -9.41 3.75
N PHE A 291 18.00 -9.88 3.20
CA PHE A 291 18.51 -9.39 1.93
C PHE A 291 17.57 -9.75 0.76
N THR A 292 17.10 -11.00 0.70
CA THR A 292 16.24 -11.47 -0.40
C THR A 292 14.82 -10.89 -0.37
N MET A 293 14.46 -10.15 0.68
CA MET A 293 13.15 -9.46 0.77
C MET A 293 12.91 -8.41 -0.33
N PHE A 294 13.91 -8.05 -1.12
CA PHE A 294 13.70 -7.22 -2.32
C PHE A 294 12.84 -7.92 -3.39
N ALA A 295 12.75 -9.23 -3.32
CA ALA A 295 11.98 -10.05 -4.25
C ALA A 295 10.54 -10.32 -3.77
N LEU A 296 10.19 -10.04 -2.50
CA LEU A 296 8.84 -10.19 -1.97
C LEU A 296 7.86 -9.39 -2.83
N ASN A 297 6.68 -9.96 -3.10
CA ASN A 297 5.67 -9.35 -3.98
C ASN A 297 6.24 -8.90 -5.34
N GLN A 298 7.12 -9.70 -5.94
CA GLN A 298 7.85 -9.39 -7.19
C GLN A 298 8.65 -8.06 -7.13
N GLY A 299 9.03 -7.60 -5.94
CA GLY A 299 9.65 -6.29 -5.75
C GLY A 299 8.70 -5.09 -5.92
N GLU A 300 7.42 -5.33 -6.13
CA GLU A 300 6.37 -4.33 -6.31
C GLU A 300 5.85 -3.81 -4.96
N VAL A 301 6.78 -3.35 -4.15
CA VAL A 301 6.55 -2.84 -2.79
C VAL A 301 7.17 -1.46 -2.64
N CYS A 302 6.39 -0.50 -2.18
CA CYS A 302 6.87 0.89 -1.97
C CYS A 302 8.05 0.97 -1.00
N THR A 303 8.14 0.06 -0.03
CA THR A 303 9.28 -0.09 0.90
C THR A 303 10.28 -1.16 0.47
N CYS A 304 10.23 -1.63 -0.77
CA CYS A 304 11.17 -2.63 -1.27
C CYS A 304 12.61 -2.25 -0.85
N PRO A 305 13.37 -3.17 -0.19
CA PRO A 305 14.76 -2.93 0.18
C PRO A 305 15.66 -2.97 -1.07
N SER A 306 15.43 -2.03 -1.97
CA SER A 306 15.99 -2.00 -3.32
C SER A 306 17.40 -1.45 -3.39
N ARG A 307 17.95 -0.94 -2.26
CA ARG A 307 19.38 -0.65 -2.08
C ARG A 307 19.94 -1.46 -0.92
N ALA A 308 20.86 -2.36 -1.16
CA ALA A 308 21.58 -3.08 -0.11
C ALA A 308 22.95 -2.43 0.12
N LEU A 309 23.20 -2.05 1.38
CA LEU A 309 24.46 -1.47 1.84
C LEU A 309 25.16 -2.50 2.71
N VAL A 310 26.30 -3.02 2.29
CA VAL A 310 27.01 -4.10 2.97
C VAL A 310 28.37 -3.61 3.44
N GLN A 311 28.68 -3.77 4.73
CA GLN A 311 29.95 -3.31 5.28
C GLN A 311 31.13 -4.04 4.64
N ARG A 312 32.17 -3.30 4.28
CA ARG A 312 33.30 -3.77 3.47
C ARG A 312 34.01 -4.99 4.03
N GLY A 313 34.10 -5.11 5.38
CA GLY A 313 34.86 -6.17 6.04
C GLY A 313 34.37 -7.60 5.74
N HIS A 314 33.09 -7.77 5.37
CA HIS A 314 32.53 -9.08 5.03
C HIS A 314 31.81 -9.10 3.68
N TYR A 315 32.01 -8.06 2.87
CA TYR A 315 31.28 -7.84 1.61
C TYR A 315 31.32 -9.05 0.66
N ALA A 316 32.52 -9.60 0.42
CA ALA A 316 32.68 -10.68 -0.54
C ALA A 316 31.94 -11.95 -0.12
N GLU A 317 32.11 -12.38 1.13
CA GLU A 317 31.46 -13.59 1.67
C GLU A 317 29.93 -13.39 1.77
N PHE A 318 29.48 -12.20 2.18
CA PHE A 318 28.07 -11.88 2.22
C PHE A 318 27.44 -11.94 0.83
N MET A 319 28.07 -11.33 -0.17
CA MET A 319 27.53 -11.28 -1.53
C MET A 319 27.54 -12.66 -2.21
N GLU A 320 28.53 -13.50 -1.97
CA GLU A 320 28.52 -14.88 -2.44
C GLU A 320 27.29 -15.64 -1.91
N ALA A 321 27.03 -15.54 -0.61
CA ALA A 321 25.87 -16.18 0.03
C ALA A 321 24.53 -15.58 -0.42
N ALA A 322 24.47 -14.25 -0.59
CA ALA A 322 23.28 -13.53 -1.03
C ALA A 322 22.89 -13.87 -2.47
N VAL A 323 23.86 -13.96 -3.37
CA VAL A 323 23.65 -14.41 -4.75
C VAL A 323 23.13 -15.84 -4.78
N ALA A 324 23.80 -16.76 -4.07
CA ALA A 324 23.38 -18.15 -3.99
C ALA A 324 21.95 -18.30 -3.42
N ARG A 325 21.58 -17.51 -2.39
CA ARG A 325 20.22 -17.49 -1.84
C ARG A 325 19.19 -16.95 -2.85
N THR A 326 19.55 -15.91 -3.62
CA THR A 326 18.66 -15.31 -4.62
C THR A 326 18.39 -16.28 -5.78
N GLU A 327 19.37 -17.06 -6.19
CA GLU A 327 19.22 -18.07 -7.26
C GLU A 327 18.29 -19.24 -6.88
N LEU A 328 18.02 -19.43 -5.58
CA LEU A 328 17.04 -20.42 -5.10
C LEU A 328 15.59 -19.93 -5.15
N ILE A 329 15.35 -18.65 -5.47
CA ILE A 329 14.02 -18.09 -5.55
C ILE A 329 13.28 -18.69 -6.74
N LYS A 330 12.16 -19.36 -6.47
CA LYS A 330 11.32 -20.00 -7.48
C LYS A 330 10.34 -18.99 -8.09
N THR A 331 10.49 -18.73 -9.38
CA THR A 331 9.51 -17.98 -10.17
C THR A 331 8.57 -18.96 -10.88
N GLY A 332 7.27 -18.70 -10.86
CA GLY A 332 6.32 -19.62 -11.47
C GLY A 332 4.85 -19.17 -11.38
N HIS A 333 3.95 -20.14 -11.48
CA HIS A 333 2.52 -19.88 -11.43
C HIS A 333 2.10 -19.32 -10.07
N PRO A 334 1.48 -18.12 -9.99
CA PRO A 334 1.15 -17.48 -8.71
C PRO A 334 0.24 -18.31 -7.81
N LEU A 335 -0.64 -19.14 -8.37
CA LEU A 335 -1.55 -19.98 -7.59
C LEU A 335 -0.92 -21.30 -7.11
N ASP A 336 0.35 -21.55 -7.38
CA ASP A 336 1.12 -22.65 -6.79
C ASP A 336 1.72 -22.19 -5.46
N THR A 337 1.43 -22.92 -4.38
CA THR A 337 1.90 -22.57 -3.02
C THR A 337 3.41 -22.62 -2.84
N ASP A 338 4.14 -23.27 -3.76
CA ASP A 338 5.60 -23.31 -3.75
C ASP A 338 6.26 -22.16 -4.54
N THR A 339 5.50 -21.41 -5.31
CA THR A 339 5.98 -20.24 -6.03
C THR A 339 6.37 -19.14 -5.04
N MET A 340 7.57 -18.60 -5.19
CA MET A 340 8.10 -17.52 -4.35
C MET A 340 7.93 -16.15 -4.99
N ILE A 341 7.99 -16.06 -6.34
CA ILE A 341 7.73 -14.86 -7.13
C ILE A 341 6.78 -15.21 -8.26
N GLY A 342 5.76 -14.39 -8.45
CA GLY A 342 4.81 -14.47 -9.55
C GLY A 342 5.14 -13.55 -10.71
N ALA A 343 4.09 -13.12 -11.42
CA ALA A 343 4.18 -12.18 -12.53
C ALA A 343 4.16 -10.73 -12.05
N GLN A 344 4.78 -9.81 -12.80
CA GLN A 344 4.63 -8.37 -12.62
C GLN A 344 3.18 -7.95 -12.93
N ALA A 345 2.66 -6.95 -12.25
CA ALA A 345 1.23 -6.63 -12.31
C ALA A 345 0.71 -6.20 -13.70
N SER A 346 1.56 -5.73 -14.58
CA SER A 346 1.19 -5.33 -15.93
C SER A 346 2.35 -5.40 -16.91
N ASN A 347 2.04 -5.38 -18.21
CA ASN A 347 3.07 -5.28 -19.25
C ASN A 347 3.87 -3.97 -19.14
N ASP A 348 3.22 -2.85 -18.86
CA ASP A 348 3.89 -1.56 -18.72
C ASP A 348 4.90 -1.58 -17.57
N GLN A 349 4.56 -2.25 -16.47
CA GLN A 349 5.48 -2.43 -15.35
C GLN A 349 6.66 -3.34 -15.71
N LEU A 350 6.41 -4.44 -16.41
CA LEU A 350 7.46 -5.31 -16.93
C LEU A 350 8.43 -4.53 -17.83
N GLU A 351 7.91 -3.79 -18.80
CA GLU A 351 8.74 -2.98 -19.72
C GLU A 351 9.54 -1.90 -18.98
N LYS A 352 8.95 -1.26 -17.99
CA LYS A 352 9.66 -0.33 -17.09
C LYS A 352 10.85 -1.02 -16.41
N ILE A 353 10.64 -2.19 -15.81
CA ILE A 353 11.69 -2.95 -15.14
C ILE A 353 12.81 -3.29 -16.13
N LEU A 354 12.47 -3.84 -17.30
CA LEU A 354 13.44 -4.19 -18.34
C LEU A 354 14.27 -2.98 -18.79
N SER A 355 13.65 -1.82 -18.92
CA SER A 355 14.36 -0.58 -19.26
C SER A 355 15.40 -0.19 -18.19
N TYR A 356 15.11 -0.42 -16.90
CA TYR A 356 16.07 -0.17 -15.81
C TYR A 356 17.20 -1.21 -15.76
N LEU A 357 16.95 -2.46 -16.16
CA LEU A 357 18.01 -3.45 -16.32
C LEU A 357 19.02 -3.00 -17.38
N ASP A 358 18.55 -2.40 -18.47
CA ASP A 358 19.41 -1.84 -19.51
C ASP A 358 20.12 -0.56 -19.05
N ILE A 359 19.45 0.35 -18.35
CA ILE A 359 20.05 1.54 -17.76
C ILE A 359 21.20 1.15 -16.82
N GLY A 360 21.00 0.18 -15.93
CA GLY A 360 22.05 -0.29 -15.03
C GLY A 360 23.30 -0.77 -15.77
N ARG A 361 23.12 -1.57 -16.83
CA ARG A 361 24.24 -2.03 -17.68
C ARG A 361 24.94 -0.87 -18.39
N GLN A 362 24.16 0.08 -18.93
CA GLN A 362 24.69 1.26 -19.64
C GLN A 362 25.49 2.18 -18.73
N GLU A 363 25.09 2.30 -17.45
CA GLU A 363 25.83 3.07 -16.45
C GLU A 363 27.05 2.31 -15.88
N GLY A 364 27.27 1.06 -16.29
CA GLY A 364 28.43 0.26 -15.90
C GLY A 364 28.23 -0.54 -14.63
N ALA A 365 27.01 -0.70 -14.14
CA ALA A 365 26.71 -1.60 -13.02
C ALA A 365 26.93 -3.07 -13.43
N LYS A 366 27.50 -3.85 -12.52
CA LYS A 366 27.75 -5.27 -12.76
C LYS A 366 26.53 -6.09 -12.34
N VAL A 367 25.99 -6.91 -13.23
CA VAL A 367 24.97 -7.90 -12.93
C VAL A 367 25.62 -9.08 -12.20
N LEU A 368 25.22 -9.35 -10.96
CA LEU A 368 25.71 -10.50 -10.19
C LEU A 368 24.86 -11.74 -10.43
N THR A 369 23.53 -11.58 -10.57
CA THR A 369 22.61 -12.63 -10.99
C THR A 369 21.35 -12.03 -11.60
N GLY A 370 20.57 -12.81 -12.36
CA GLY A 370 19.35 -12.38 -13.02
C GLY A 370 19.57 -11.50 -14.25
N GLY A 371 18.78 -10.44 -14.35
CA GLY A 371 18.93 -9.40 -15.39
C GLY A 371 18.18 -9.67 -16.69
N GLN A 372 17.21 -10.59 -16.71
CA GLN A 372 16.48 -10.96 -17.92
C GLN A 372 14.99 -11.17 -17.67
N ARG A 373 14.19 -10.97 -18.70
CA ARG A 373 12.81 -11.45 -18.75
C ARG A 373 12.81 -12.99 -18.71
N ILE A 374 11.79 -13.56 -18.05
CA ILE A 374 11.53 -14.98 -18.11
C ILE A 374 10.37 -15.21 -19.10
N GLU A 375 10.60 -16.02 -20.10
CA GLU A 375 9.56 -16.49 -21.01
C GLU A 375 9.15 -17.91 -20.63
N HIS A 376 7.88 -18.07 -20.35
CA HIS A 376 7.30 -19.37 -20.02
C HIS A 376 6.50 -19.92 -21.20
N ASP A 377 6.45 -21.24 -21.28
CA ASP A 377 5.56 -21.96 -22.18
C ASP A 377 4.25 -22.37 -21.48
N GLY A 378 3.31 -22.93 -22.27
CA GLY A 378 2.06 -23.48 -21.76
C GLY A 378 1.12 -22.42 -21.21
N GLU A 379 0.58 -22.64 -20.02
CA GLU A 379 -0.42 -21.78 -19.37
C GLU A 379 0.09 -20.42 -18.91
N LEU A 380 1.40 -20.26 -18.74
CA LEU A 380 2.06 -18.99 -18.36
C LEU A 380 2.53 -18.20 -19.57
N LYS A 381 2.35 -18.72 -20.78
CA LYS A 381 2.77 -18.06 -22.02
C LYS A 381 2.09 -16.71 -22.17
N GLY A 382 2.90 -15.67 -22.41
CA GLY A 382 2.44 -14.29 -22.52
C GLY A 382 2.39 -13.53 -21.19
N GLY A 383 2.66 -14.19 -20.07
CA GLY A 383 2.74 -13.56 -18.76
C GLY A 383 3.96 -12.65 -18.57
N TYR A 384 3.94 -11.88 -17.49
CA TYR A 384 4.86 -10.77 -17.27
C TYR A 384 5.91 -11.11 -16.21
N TYR A 385 6.88 -11.96 -16.55
CA TYR A 385 7.87 -12.49 -15.60
C TYR A 385 9.26 -11.93 -15.84
N VAL A 386 9.98 -11.64 -14.74
CA VAL A 386 11.36 -11.17 -14.75
C VAL A 386 12.16 -11.87 -13.64
N GLN A 387 13.45 -12.11 -13.90
CA GLN A 387 14.32 -12.73 -12.92
C GLN A 387 14.61 -11.79 -11.74
N PRO A 388 14.67 -12.31 -10.49
CA PRO A 388 15.29 -11.59 -9.39
C PRO A 388 16.70 -11.16 -9.78
N THR A 389 17.01 -9.88 -9.63
CA THR A 389 18.23 -9.30 -10.19
C THR A 389 19.02 -8.55 -9.12
N ILE A 390 20.32 -8.84 -9.05
CA ILE A 390 21.27 -8.12 -8.21
C ILE A 390 22.26 -7.37 -9.09
N PHE A 391 22.31 -6.04 -8.93
CA PHE A 391 23.35 -5.18 -9.47
C PHE A 391 24.36 -4.77 -8.40
N GLU A 392 25.64 -4.77 -8.75
CA GLU A 392 26.70 -4.13 -7.96
C GLU A 392 27.08 -2.81 -8.64
N GLY A 393 27.15 -1.72 -7.89
CA GLY A 393 27.43 -0.41 -8.47
C GLY A 393 27.65 0.70 -7.44
N ASP A 394 27.50 1.95 -7.89
CA ASP A 394 27.71 3.18 -7.12
C ASP A 394 26.36 3.85 -6.82
N ASN A 395 26.22 4.42 -5.60
CA ASN A 395 24.97 5.06 -5.15
C ASN A 395 24.48 6.20 -6.05
N ARG A 396 25.33 6.77 -6.90
CA ARG A 396 24.96 7.85 -7.85
C ARG A 396 24.28 7.35 -9.13
N MET A 397 24.34 6.04 -9.41
CA MET A 397 23.68 5.46 -10.58
C MET A 397 22.16 5.55 -10.45
N ARG A 398 21.46 5.69 -11.56
CA ARG A 398 19.99 5.78 -11.59
C ARG A 398 19.32 4.59 -10.93
N ILE A 399 19.85 3.38 -11.09
CA ILE A 399 19.34 2.17 -10.43
C ILE A 399 19.41 2.22 -8.89
N PHE A 400 20.23 3.11 -8.31
CA PHE A 400 20.29 3.37 -6.86
C PHE A 400 19.40 4.54 -6.43
N GLN A 401 19.07 5.47 -7.33
CA GLN A 401 18.36 6.69 -7.01
C GLN A 401 16.89 6.68 -7.40
N GLU A 402 16.55 5.96 -8.48
CA GLU A 402 15.21 5.92 -9.03
C GLU A 402 14.46 4.63 -8.64
N GLU A 403 13.16 4.73 -8.44
CA GLU A 403 12.29 3.60 -8.07
C GLU A 403 12.00 2.71 -9.29
N ILE A 404 12.55 1.50 -9.29
CA ILE A 404 12.32 0.50 -10.35
C ILE A 404 10.96 -0.18 -10.15
N PHE A 405 10.61 -0.49 -8.92
CA PHE A 405 9.38 -1.18 -8.52
C PHE A 405 9.25 -2.58 -9.12
N GLY A 406 10.30 -3.37 -8.95
CA GLY A 406 10.43 -4.75 -9.43
C GLY A 406 11.47 -5.51 -8.61
N PRO A 407 11.69 -6.81 -8.87
CA PRO A 407 12.58 -7.65 -8.09
C PRO A 407 14.06 -7.37 -8.42
N VAL A 408 14.47 -6.11 -8.23
CA VAL A 408 15.81 -5.61 -8.54
C VAL A 408 16.40 -4.91 -7.34
N VAL A 409 17.55 -5.37 -6.86
CA VAL A 409 18.32 -4.75 -5.80
C VAL A 409 19.65 -4.25 -6.32
N SER A 410 20.05 -3.04 -5.92
CA SER A 410 21.34 -2.43 -6.21
C SER A 410 22.19 -2.46 -4.95
N VAL A 411 23.40 -3.03 -5.04
CA VAL A 411 24.28 -3.27 -3.89
C VAL A 411 25.54 -2.42 -4.00
N THR A 412 25.91 -1.80 -2.89
CA THR A 412 27.20 -1.11 -2.73
C THR A 412 27.78 -1.38 -1.34
N SER A 413 29.10 -1.21 -1.19
CA SER A 413 29.74 -1.32 0.13
C SER A 413 29.81 0.01 0.84
N PHE A 414 29.94 -0.03 2.18
CA PHE A 414 30.26 1.11 3.03
C PHE A 414 31.42 0.77 3.98
N ASP A 415 32.11 1.78 4.47
CA ASP A 415 33.30 1.59 5.31
C ASP A 415 32.95 1.53 6.80
N ASP A 416 32.22 2.49 7.31
CA ASP A 416 31.87 2.62 8.73
C ASP A 416 30.42 3.09 8.92
N PHE A 417 30.03 3.31 10.18
CA PHE A 417 28.68 3.74 10.55
C PHE A 417 28.28 5.06 9.87
N ASP A 418 29.14 6.05 9.87
CA ASP A 418 28.81 7.38 9.34
C ASP A 418 28.67 7.34 7.81
N ASP A 419 29.49 6.55 7.12
CA ASP A 419 29.39 6.31 5.69
C ASP A 419 28.08 5.56 5.34
N ALA A 420 27.71 4.53 6.11
CA ALA A 420 26.43 3.85 5.95
C ALA A 420 25.24 4.82 6.04
N ILE A 421 25.21 5.67 7.05
CA ILE A 421 24.13 6.65 7.25
C ILE A 421 24.10 7.70 6.14
N LYS A 422 25.27 8.17 5.71
CA LYS A 422 25.40 9.10 4.59
C LYS A 422 24.80 8.53 3.30
N ILE A 423 25.21 7.31 2.92
CA ILE A 423 24.70 6.64 1.72
C ILE A 423 23.19 6.35 1.87
N ALA A 424 22.75 5.87 3.03
CA ALA A 424 21.34 5.57 3.29
C ALA A 424 20.43 6.78 3.06
N ASN A 425 20.86 7.96 3.54
CA ASN A 425 20.09 9.20 3.45
C ASN A 425 20.23 9.94 2.12
N ASP A 426 21.18 9.57 1.27
CA ASP A 426 21.42 10.17 -0.04
C ASP A 426 20.43 9.65 -1.09
N THR A 427 19.20 10.11 -0.98
CA THR A 427 18.09 9.81 -1.87
C THR A 427 16.97 10.85 -1.70
N LEU A 428 16.14 11.01 -2.73
CA LEU A 428 14.91 11.83 -2.67
C LEU A 428 13.84 11.23 -1.74
N TYR A 429 13.93 9.95 -1.46
CA TYR A 429 12.94 9.17 -0.74
C TYR A 429 13.27 9.05 0.76
N GLY A 430 12.28 8.58 1.50
CA GLY A 430 12.41 8.33 2.93
C GLY A 430 11.23 7.52 3.47
N LEU A 431 10.84 6.43 2.76
CA LEU A 431 9.68 5.62 3.17
C LEU A 431 10.09 4.56 4.21
N GLY A 432 10.97 3.64 3.83
CA GLY A 432 11.41 2.55 4.67
C GLY A 432 12.94 2.42 4.72
N ALA A 433 13.43 1.67 5.71
CA ALA A 433 14.82 1.24 5.81
C ALA A 433 14.95 -0.03 6.66
N GLY A 434 15.97 -0.85 6.38
CA GLY A 434 16.36 -2.00 7.19
C GLY A 434 17.75 -1.82 7.80
N VAL A 435 17.93 -2.34 9.02
CA VAL A 435 19.23 -2.37 9.72
C VAL A 435 19.45 -3.75 10.31
N TRP A 436 20.57 -4.37 9.96
CA TRP A 436 20.94 -5.70 10.43
C TRP A 436 22.26 -5.64 11.19
N THR A 437 22.20 -5.89 12.48
CA THR A 437 23.35 -5.85 13.39
C THR A 437 23.03 -6.61 14.67
N ARG A 438 24.06 -7.18 15.30
CA ARG A 438 23.94 -7.82 16.63
C ARG A 438 24.12 -6.80 17.78
N ASP A 439 24.62 -5.60 17.46
CA ASP A 439 24.88 -4.56 18.47
C ASP A 439 23.68 -3.64 18.63
N VAL A 440 23.11 -3.60 19.83
CA VAL A 440 21.92 -2.81 20.14
C VAL A 440 22.16 -1.28 20.01
N ASN A 441 23.39 -0.80 20.29
CA ASN A 441 23.70 0.62 20.19
C ASN A 441 23.76 1.05 18.72
N THR A 442 24.41 0.24 17.88
CA THR A 442 24.43 0.43 16.42
C THR A 442 23.02 0.43 15.86
N ALA A 443 22.21 -0.55 16.24
CA ALA A 443 20.81 -0.66 15.83
C ALA A 443 19.99 0.58 16.16
N TYR A 444 20.04 1.03 17.42
CA TYR A 444 19.28 2.21 17.88
C TYR A 444 19.78 3.49 17.24
N ARG A 445 21.10 3.71 17.18
CA ARG A 445 21.70 4.90 16.56
C ARG A 445 21.38 4.99 15.07
N ALA A 446 21.47 3.88 14.32
CA ALA A 446 21.12 3.83 12.91
C ALA A 446 19.62 4.13 12.72
N GLY A 447 18.74 3.51 13.51
CA GLY A 447 17.30 3.77 13.45
C GLY A 447 16.94 5.23 13.70
N ARG A 448 17.73 5.96 14.54
CA ARG A 448 17.52 7.37 14.80
C ARG A 448 18.12 8.30 13.73
N ALA A 449 19.17 7.88 13.06
CA ALA A 449 19.90 8.69 12.09
C ALA A 449 19.35 8.58 10.65
N ILE A 450 18.70 7.46 10.32
CA ILE A 450 18.10 7.24 9.00
C ILE A 450 16.86 8.12 8.83
N GLN A 451 16.79 8.84 7.71
CA GLN A 451 15.68 9.72 7.34
C GLN A 451 14.58 8.94 6.60
N ALA A 452 13.92 8.02 7.31
CA ALA A 452 12.79 7.25 6.81
C ALA A 452 11.67 7.20 7.87
N GLY A 453 10.44 7.10 7.40
CA GLY A 453 9.27 7.06 8.28
C GLY A 453 9.11 5.72 9.00
N ARG A 454 9.59 4.62 8.40
CA ARG A 454 9.64 3.28 9.00
C ARG A 454 11.06 2.73 8.93
N VAL A 455 11.61 2.35 10.07
CA VAL A 455 12.89 1.64 10.14
C VAL A 455 12.68 0.30 10.84
N TRP A 456 13.05 -0.78 10.17
CA TRP A 456 13.07 -2.13 10.72
C TRP A 456 14.47 -2.47 11.19
N THR A 457 14.58 -3.08 12.36
CA THR A 457 15.84 -3.60 12.88
C THR A 457 15.74 -5.11 13.03
N ASN A 458 16.63 -5.84 12.37
CA ASN A 458 16.69 -7.31 12.41
C ASN A 458 15.39 -8.01 11.98
N CYS A 459 14.60 -7.33 11.18
CA CYS A 459 13.42 -7.81 10.47
C CYS A 459 13.15 -6.89 9.27
N TYR A 460 12.21 -7.26 8.40
CA TYR A 460 11.75 -6.41 7.30
C TYR A 460 10.29 -6.77 6.96
N HIS A 461 9.56 -5.86 6.30
CA HIS A 461 8.17 -6.04 5.87
C HIS A 461 7.16 -6.44 6.96
N ALA A 462 7.38 -6.04 8.22
CA ALA A 462 6.40 -6.18 9.28
C ALA A 462 5.51 -4.92 9.36
N TYR A 463 4.18 -5.09 9.19
CA TYR A 463 3.21 -3.99 9.14
C TYR A 463 2.08 -4.15 10.17
N PRO A 464 2.38 -4.17 11.48
CA PRO A 464 1.33 -4.26 12.47
C PRO A 464 0.42 -3.03 12.45
N ALA A 465 -0.89 -3.23 12.53
CA ALA A 465 -1.89 -2.17 12.42
C ALA A 465 -1.75 -1.04 13.45
N HIS A 466 -1.12 -1.34 14.59
CA HIS A 466 -0.89 -0.39 15.69
C HIS A 466 0.45 0.38 15.60
N ALA A 467 1.21 0.23 14.52
CA ALA A 467 2.46 0.95 14.31
C ALA A 467 2.35 1.88 13.11
N ALA A 468 2.61 3.18 13.33
CA ALA A 468 2.45 4.20 12.30
C ALA A 468 3.35 3.95 11.09
N PHE A 469 2.80 4.12 9.90
CA PHE A 469 3.49 4.00 8.62
C PHE A 469 3.37 5.28 7.82
N GLY A 470 4.42 5.65 7.09
CA GLY A 470 4.40 6.81 6.19
C GLY A 470 5.80 7.33 5.89
N GLY A 471 5.90 8.19 4.88
CA GLY A 471 7.17 8.65 4.33
C GLY A 471 7.71 9.94 4.93
N TYR A 472 9.03 10.12 4.74
CA TYR A 472 9.74 11.38 4.82
C TYR A 472 10.03 11.89 3.41
N LYS A 473 10.46 13.12 3.25
CA LYS A 473 10.90 13.70 1.97
C LYS A 473 9.88 13.49 0.84
N GLY A 474 10.32 12.96 -0.32
CA GLY A 474 9.48 12.67 -1.48
C GLY A 474 8.60 11.43 -1.38
N SER A 475 8.64 10.71 -0.25
CA SER A 475 7.85 9.48 -0.06
C SER A 475 6.45 9.70 0.52
N GLY A 476 6.07 10.93 0.87
CA GLY A 476 4.67 11.21 1.18
C GLY A 476 4.43 12.17 2.32
N ILE A 477 3.14 12.34 2.65
CA ILE A 477 2.60 13.26 3.65
C ILE A 477 1.54 12.52 4.46
N GLY A 478 1.62 12.61 5.78
CA GLY A 478 0.71 11.95 6.69
C GLY A 478 1.22 10.59 7.17
N ARG A 479 0.35 9.86 7.84
CA ARG A 479 0.63 8.50 8.32
C ARG A 479 -0.57 7.62 8.07
N GLU A 480 -0.28 6.40 7.65
CA GLU A 480 -1.23 5.29 7.56
C GLU A 480 -1.11 4.42 8.81
N THR A 481 -2.08 3.55 9.04
CA THR A 481 -2.14 2.68 10.22
C THR A 481 -2.10 3.45 11.55
N HIS A 482 -2.00 2.77 12.71
CA HIS A 482 -2.01 3.40 14.02
C HIS A 482 -3.22 4.32 14.27
N LYS A 483 -3.58 4.56 15.53
CA LYS A 483 -4.71 5.43 15.90
C LYS A 483 -4.60 6.87 15.38
N MET A 484 -3.38 7.37 15.12
CA MET A 484 -3.17 8.71 14.55
C MET A 484 -3.79 8.87 13.15
N MET A 485 -4.04 7.76 12.43
CA MET A 485 -4.74 7.80 11.14
C MET A 485 -6.16 8.35 11.26
N LEU A 486 -6.83 8.18 12.39
CA LEU A 486 -8.17 8.74 12.64
C LEU A 486 -8.17 10.27 12.52
N GLU A 487 -7.10 10.95 12.95
CA GLU A 487 -6.94 12.41 12.85
C GLU A 487 -6.96 12.90 11.40
N HIS A 488 -6.55 12.06 10.45
CA HIS A 488 -6.59 12.38 9.02
C HIS A 488 -7.98 12.23 8.40
N TYR A 489 -8.94 11.62 9.10
CA TYR A 489 -10.34 11.42 8.68
C TYR A 489 -11.33 12.16 9.55
N GLN A 490 -10.84 13.02 10.44
CA GLN A 490 -11.64 13.82 11.36
C GLN A 490 -11.16 15.26 11.38
N GLN A 491 -12.02 16.15 11.85
CA GLN A 491 -11.67 17.52 12.20
C GLN A 491 -11.99 17.77 13.67
N THR A 492 -11.14 18.55 14.33
CA THR A 492 -11.34 18.91 15.73
C THR A 492 -12.16 20.19 15.82
N LYS A 493 -13.32 20.10 16.49
CA LYS A 493 -14.11 21.28 16.87
C LYS A 493 -13.81 21.64 18.31
N ASN A 494 -13.42 22.90 18.53
CA ASN A 494 -13.42 23.48 19.87
C ASN A 494 -14.78 24.10 20.16
N LEU A 495 -15.38 23.72 21.29
CA LEU A 495 -16.57 24.36 21.84
C LEU A 495 -16.18 25.01 23.16
N LEU A 496 -16.19 26.33 23.20
CA LEU A 496 -15.91 27.13 24.38
C LEU A 496 -17.26 27.51 25.04
N VAL A 497 -17.44 27.11 26.28
CA VAL A 497 -18.68 27.37 27.03
C VAL A 497 -18.35 28.18 28.29
N SER A 498 -18.84 29.43 28.34
CA SER A 498 -18.86 30.20 29.56
C SER A 498 -20.20 30.06 30.26
N TYR A 499 -20.19 29.72 31.54
CA TYR A 499 -21.34 29.70 32.41
C TYR A 499 -21.34 30.87 33.41
N SER A 500 -20.51 31.89 33.17
CA SER A 500 -20.47 33.12 33.92
C SER A 500 -21.71 33.98 33.65
N PRO A 501 -22.41 34.46 34.68
CA PRO A 501 -23.51 35.39 34.48
C PRO A 501 -23.02 36.86 34.32
N ARG A 502 -21.72 37.12 34.39
CA ARG A 502 -21.13 38.45 34.36
C ARG A 502 -21.18 39.05 32.97
N LYS A 503 -21.28 40.39 32.91
CA LYS A 503 -21.13 41.13 31.63
C LYS A 503 -19.75 40.94 31.07
N LEU A 504 -19.63 40.87 29.75
CA LEU A 504 -18.32 40.80 29.06
C LEU A 504 -17.50 42.10 29.24
N GLY A 505 -18.17 43.26 29.40
CA GLY A 505 -17.54 44.52 29.76
C GLY A 505 -16.80 45.27 28.66
N PHE A 506 -17.04 44.88 27.40
CA PHE A 506 -16.40 45.55 26.24
C PHE A 506 -17.25 46.66 25.63
N PHE A 507 -18.54 46.70 25.87
CA PHE A 507 -19.50 47.68 25.31
C PHE A 507 -20.50 48.15 26.35
#